data_a2cf54956db5a4dafcf510f7e0cb2b6d
#
_entry.id   a2cf54956db5a4dafcf510f7e0cb2b6d
#
_cell.length_a   1.000
_cell.length_b   1.000
_cell.length_c   1.000
_cell.angle_alpha   90.00
_cell.angle_beta   90.00
_cell.angle_gamma   90.00
#
_symmetry.space_group_name_H-M   'P 1'
#
loop_
_entity.id
_entity.type
_entity.pdbx_description
1 polymer ?
#
loop_
_entity_poly.entity_id
_entity_poly.type
_entity_poly.pdbx_seq_one_letter_code
_entity_poly.pdbx_strand_id
1 'polypeptide(L)'
;MNLKLTGFVVFAMAAFAVHAGAHHSFAMFDHEKTITVTGILKEFEYTNPHCWLHVDVTDAATGRTLEWAFEMGSVGQIAAQGWKADSVKPGDKISIDAHPMKDGSRGGQYRSATLGDGRSFKQAPNANPNNNAAR
;
A
#
# COMPACT_ATOMS: atom_id res chain seq x y z
N MET A 1 20.43 45.13 28.40
CA MET A 1 19.43 44.82 27.37
C MET A 1 19.56 43.32 27.06
N ASN A 2 18.54 42.56 27.42
CA ASN A 2 18.66 41.11 27.59
C ASN A 2 18.53 40.32 26.26
N LEU A 3 19.66 39.87 25.76
CA LEU A 3 19.79 39.07 24.53
C LEU A 3 19.53 37.53 24.74
N LYS A 4 18.94 37.16 25.87
CA LYS A 4 18.77 35.75 26.25
C LYS A 4 17.35 35.19 26.06
N LEU A 5 16.38 36.02 25.63
CA LEU A 5 14.99 35.58 25.51
C LEU A 5 14.55 35.21 24.09
N THR A 6 15.36 35.54 23.06
CA THR A 6 15.00 35.34 21.66
C THR A 6 15.39 33.93 21.13
N GLY A 7 16.27 33.23 21.85
CA GLY A 7 16.71 31.86 21.42
C GLY A 7 15.75 30.72 21.76
N PHE A 8 14.86 30.95 22.72
CA PHE A 8 14.01 29.83 23.23
C PHE A 8 12.70 29.68 22.45
N VAL A 9 12.24 30.72 21.76
CA VAL A 9 10.98 30.68 21.01
C VAL A 9 11.14 30.01 19.62
N VAL A 10 12.33 30.07 19.03
CA VAL A 10 12.58 29.48 17.71
C VAL A 10 12.71 27.95 17.76
N PHE A 11 13.14 27.39 18.90
CA PHE A 11 13.29 25.93 19.04
C PHE A 11 11.95 25.21 19.31
N ALA A 12 10.95 25.90 19.84
CA ALA A 12 9.63 25.32 20.14
C ALA A 12 8.73 25.18 18.90
N MET A 13 9.00 25.92 17.81
CA MET A 13 8.21 25.84 16.57
C MET A 13 8.63 24.71 15.62
N ALA A 14 9.82 24.14 15.78
CA ALA A 14 10.30 23.07 14.90
C ALA A 14 9.78 21.68 15.28
N ALA A 15 9.15 21.51 16.45
CA ALA A 15 8.73 20.19 16.96
C ALA A 15 7.30 19.77 16.51
N PHE A 16 6.52 20.63 15.86
CA PHE A 16 5.13 20.35 15.50
C PHE A 16 4.91 19.88 14.05
N ALA A 17 5.95 19.75 13.24
CA ALA A 17 5.80 19.48 11.80
C ALA A 17 5.84 18.00 11.40
N VAL A 18 5.90 17.04 12.33
CA VAL A 18 6.24 15.63 11.96
C VAL A 18 5.04 14.69 11.94
N HIS A 19 3.82 15.14 12.24
CA HIS A 19 2.66 14.21 12.36
C HIS A 19 1.60 14.31 11.26
N ALA A 20 1.80 15.11 10.21
CA ALA A 20 0.80 15.28 9.16
C ALA A 20 0.84 14.20 8.05
N GLY A 21 1.85 13.34 7.99
CA GLY A 21 2.05 12.40 6.87
C GLY A 21 1.27 11.09 6.94
N ALA A 22 0.82 10.66 8.14
CA ALA A 22 0.29 9.31 8.34
C ALA A 22 -1.22 9.17 8.07
N HIS A 23 -1.99 10.25 8.02
CA HIS A 23 -3.45 10.20 7.86
C HIS A 23 -3.94 10.37 6.42
N HIS A 24 -3.07 10.71 5.48
CA HIS A 24 -3.47 10.95 4.08
C HIS A 24 -3.54 9.67 3.22
N SER A 25 -2.93 8.58 3.65
CA SER A 25 -2.79 7.34 2.85
C SER A 25 -4.15 6.69 2.52
N PHE A 26 -5.09 6.64 3.48
CA PHE A 26 -6.38 5.99 3.27
C PHE A 26 -7.40 6.81 2.48
N ALA A 27 -7.31 8.13 2.52
CA ALA A 27 -8.26 9.02 1.87
C ALA A 27 -8.19 8.96 0.33
N MET A 28 -7.08 8.49 -0.22
CA MET A 28 -6.86 8.41 -1.68
C MET A 28 -7.55 7.24 -2.35
N PHE A 29 -7.96 6.21 -1.59
CA PHE A 29 -8.62 5.02 -2.13
C PHE A 29 -10.14 5.13 -2.08
N ASP A 30 -10.79 4.60 -3.11
CA ASP A 30 -12.26 4.50 -3.18
C ASP A 30 -12.72 3.18 -2.55
N HIS A 31 -13.02 3.21 -1.26
CA HIS A 31 -13.41 2.01 -0.50
C HIS A 31 -14.79 1.46 -0.85
N GLU A 32 -15.59 2.19 -1.62
CA GLU A 32 -16.90 1.72 -2.09
C GLU A 32 -16.78 0.88 -3.36
N LYS A 33 -15.62 0.91 -4.01
CA LYS A 33 -15.33 0.16 -5.23
C LYS A 33 -14.30 -0.92 -5.02
N THR A 34 -14.41 -1.96 -5.80
CA THR A 34 -13.38 -3.00 -5.95
C THR A 34 -13.11 -3.20 -7.42
N ILE A 35 -11.84 -3.23 -7.78
CA ILE A 35 -11.36 -3.59 -9.11
C ILE A 35 -10.55 -4.88 -9.02
N THR A 36 -10.56 -5.67 -10.09
CA THR A 36 -9.68 -6.82 -10.26
C THR A 36 -8.70 -6.52 -11.37
N VAL A 37 -7.42 -6.63 -11.07
CA VAL A 37 -6.34 -6.39 -12.03
C VAL A 37 -5.48 -7.66 -12.14
N THR A 38 -5.29 -8.15 -13.37
CA THR A 38 -4.47 -9.33 -13.64
C THR A 38 -3.27 -8.91 -14.48
N GLY A 39 -2.10 -9.39 -14.09
CA GLY A 39 -0.85 -9.08 -14.78
C GLY A 39 0.28 -10.00 -14.35
N ILE A 40 1.50 -9.56 -14.65
CA ILE A 40 2.74 -10.24 -14.30
C ILE A 40 3.42 -9.45 -13.18
N LEU A 41 3.76 -10.11 -12.09
CA LEU A 41 4.48 -9.47 -10.99
C LEU A 41 5.83 -8.98 -11.48
N LYS A 42 6.08 -7.69 -11.28
CA LYS A 42 7.35 -7.04 -11.54
C LYS A 42 8.24 -7.04 -10.31
N GLU A 43 7.64 -6.67 -9.17
CA GLU A 43 8.35 -6.56 -7.90
C GLU A 43 7.40 -6.76 -6.72
N PHE A 44 7.89 -7.38 -5.67
CA PHE A 44 7.24 -7.46 -4.36
C PHE A 44 8.15 -6.80 -3.33
N GLU A 45 7.76 -5.62 -2.88
CA GLU A 45 8.44 -4.92 -1.80
C GLU A 45 7.93 -5.43 -0.45
N TYR A 46 8.69 -6.31 0.19
CA TYR A 46 8.36 -6.84 1.51
C TYR A 46 9.07 -6.04 2.60
N THR A 47 8.55 -4.84 2.89
CA THR A 47 9.19 -3.86 3.79
C THR A 47 8.17 -3.07 4.59
N ASN A 48 8.62 -2.45 5.69
CA ASN A 48 7.86 -1.51 6.47
C ASN A 48 8.10 -0.06 5.97
N PRO A 49 7.15 0.88 6.14
CA PRO A 49 5.86 0.73 6.85
C PRO A 49 4.77 0.00 6.05
N HIS A 50 4.87 -0.06 4.73
CA HIS A 50 3.92 -0.74 3.86
C HIS A 50 4.65 -1.61 2.85
N CYS A 51 4.11 -2.80 2.61
CA CYS A 51 4.53 -3.66 1.51
C CYS A 51 3.82 -3.22 0.22
N TRP A 52 4.42 -3.54 -0.95
CA TRP A 52 3.87 -3.17 -2.25
C TRP A 52 3.97 -4.32 -3.24
N LEU A 53 2.95 -4.43 -4.09
CA LEU A 53 2.97 -5.27 -5.28
C LEU A 53 3.00 -4.38 -6.52
N HIS A 54 4.06 -4.48 -7.32
CA HIS A 54 4.18 -3.83 -8.62
C HIS A 54 3.90 -4.85 -9.70
N VAL A 55 2.91 -4.57 -10.56
CA VAL A 55 2.41 -5.51 -11.55
C VAL A 55 2.39 -4.87 -12.93
N ASP A 56 2.97 -5.54 -13.90
CA ASP A 56 2.90 -5.18 -15.30
C ASP A 56 1.60 -5.71 -15.91
N VAL A 57 0.74 -4.80 -16.36
CA VAL A 57 -0.56 -5.09 -16.95
C VAL A 57 -0.55 -4.71 -18.41
N THR A 58 -0.81 -5.68 -19.29
CA THR A 58 -0.94 -5.42 -20.72
C THR A 58 -2.39 -5.04 -21.05
N ASP A 59 -2.55 -3.82 -21.55
CA ASP A 59 -3.82 -3.33 -22.07
C ASP A 59 -4.20 -4.08 -23.35
N ALA A 60 -5.34 -4.77 -23.34
CA ALA A 60 -5.78 -5.61 -24.45
C ALA A 60 -6.11 -4.81 -25.72
N ALA A 61 -6.53 -3.54 -25.59
CA ALA A 61 -6.91 -2.71 -26.72
C ALA A 61 -5.71 -2.11 -27.43
N THR A 62 -4.64 -1.78 -26.69
CA THR A 62 -3.48 -1.07 -27.22
C THR A 62 -2.22 -1.91 -27.31
N GLY A 63 -2.18 -3.08 -26.62
CA GLY A 63 -0.99 -3.91 -26.48
C GLY A 63 0.11 -3.29 -25.60
N ARG A 64 -0.13 -2.13 -24.98
CA ARG A 64 0.85 -1.45 -24.12
C ARG A 64 0.86 -2.10 -22.73
N THR A 65 2.06 -2.30 -22.22
CA THR A 65 2.26 -2.73 -20.83
C THR A 65 2.44 -1.49 -19.94
N LEU A 66 1.64 -1.43 -18.88
CA LEU A 66 1.61 -0.34 -17.91
C LEU A 66 1.78 -0.91 -16.52
N GLU A 67 2.61 -0.27 -15.73
CA GLU A 67 2.81 -0.67 -14.33
C GLU A 67 1.64 -0.20 -13.45
N TRP A 68 1.20 -1.09 -12.57
CA TRP A 68 0.24 -0.85 -11.51
C TRP A 68 0.89 -1.11 -10.16
N ALA A 69 0.62 -0.27 -9.16
CA ALA A 69 1.15 -0.41 -7.81
C ALA A 69 0.03 -0.59 -6.79
N PHE A 70 0.12 -1.62 -5.96
CA PHE A 70 -0.88 -1.93 -4.93
C PHE A 70 -0.26 -1.84 -3.55
N GLU A 71 -0.79 -0.92 -2.74
CA GLU A 71 -0.38 -0.73 -1.36
C GLU A 71 -0.98 -1.83 -0.48
N MET A 72 -0.13 -2.46 0.30
CA MET A 72 -0.50 -3.48 1.27
C MET A 72 -0.30 -2.95 2.70
N GLY A 73 -0.52 -3.79 3.68
CA GLY A 73 -0.19 -3.49 5.07
C GLY A 73 1.30 -3.59 5.37
N SER A 74 1.65 -3.40 6.63
CA SER A 74 3.01 -3.65 7.14
C SER A 74 3.40 -5.12 6.99
N VAL A 75 4.69 -5.42 7.09
CA VAL A 75 5.20 -6.80 7.09
C VAL A 75 4.46 -7.68 8.09
N GLY A 76 4.24 -7.21 9.32
CA GLY A 76 3.51 -7.98 10.33
C GLY A 76 2.04 -8.25 9.96
N GLN A 77 1.36 -7.27 9.37
CA GLN A 77 -0.03 -7.41 8.97
C GLN A 77 -0.20 -8.41 7.83
N ILE A 78 0.64 -8.35 6.80
CA ILE A 78 0.52 -9.28 5.67
C ILE A 78 1.05 -10.66 6.00
N ALA A 79 2.04 -10.79 6.90
CA ALA A 79 2.50 -12.09 7.41
C ALA A 79 1.37 -12.83 8.12
N ALA A 80 0.51 -12.13 8.89
CA ALA A 80 -0.67 -12.71 9.50
C ALA A 80 -1.71 -13.22 8.48
N GLN A 81 -1.66 -12.74 7.23
CA GLN A 81 -2.48 -13.20 6.11
C GLN A 81 -1.81 -14.35 5.31
N GLY A 82 -0.66 -14.80 5.75
CA GLY A 82 0.09 -15.90 5.12
C GLY A 82 1.18 -15.46 4.13
N TRP A 83 1.39 -14.17 3.93
CA TRP A 83 2.46 -13.67 3.07
C TRP A 83 3.84 -13.85 3.72
N LYS A 84 4.81 -14.20 2.90
CA LYS A 84 6.24 -14.25 3.22
C LYS A 84 7.01 -13.52 2.11
N ALA A 85 8.22 -13.11 2.39
CA ALA A 85 9.08 -12.44 1.42
C ALA A 85 9.25 -13.22 0.09
N ASP A 86 9.17 -14.55 0.15
CA ASP A 86 9.31 -15.47 -0.97
C ASP A 86 7.97 -16.06 -1.47
N SER A 87 6.83 -15.52 -1.03
CA SER A 87 5.51 -15.99 -1.46
C SER A 87 5.29 -15.84 -2.95
N VAL A 88 5.88 -14.82 -3.54
CA VAL A 88 5.81 -14.48 -4.96
C VAL A 88 7.19 -14.02 -5.44
N LYS A 89 7.41 -14.13 -6.74
CA LYS A 89 8.66 -13.69 -7.38
C LYS A 89 8.34 -12.97 -8.69
N PRO A 90 9.22 -12.10 -9.18
CA PRO A 90 9.09 -11.48 -10.50
C PRO A 90 8.83 -12.52 -11.58
N GLY A 91 7.86 -12.25 -12.44
CA GLY A 91 7.41 -13.16 -13.49
C GLY A 91 6.18 -14.00 -13.14
N ASP A 92 5.77 -14.06 -11.88
CA ASP A 92 4.56 -14.78 -11.48
C ASP A 92 3.31 -14.07 -12.04
N LYS A 93 2.37 -14.87 -12.57
CA LYS A 93 1.03 -14.36 -12.90
C LYS A 93 0.24 -14.15 -11.62
N ILE A 94 -0.35 -12.96 -11.49
CA ILE A 94 -1.11 -12.56 -10.31
C ILE A 94 -2.37 -11.81 -10.71
N SER A 95 -3.47 -12.09 -10.00
CA SER A 95 -4.72 -11.35 -10.07
C SER A 95 -4.98 -10.71 -8.71
N ILE A 96 -5.17 -9.41 -8.66
CA ILE A 96 -5.30 -8.63 -7.43
C ILE A 96 -6.66 -7.96 -7.40
N ASP A 97 -7.41 -8.15 -6.30
CA ASP A 97 -8.56 -7.34 -5.98
C ASP A 97 -8.11 -6.18 -5.09
N ALA A 98 -8.53 -4.98 -5.43
CA ALA A 98 -8.11 -3.77 -4.74
C ALA A 98 -9.21 -2.69 -4.71
N HIS A 99 -9.15 -1.81 -3.72
CA HIS A 99 -9.84 -0.54 -3.79
C HIS A 99 -9.07 0.41 -4.70
N PRO A 100 -9.66 0.94 -5.78
CA PRO A 100 -8.94 1.78 -6.75
C PRO A 100 -8.56 3.14 -6.17
N MET A 101 -7.60 3.79 -6.81
CA MET A 101 -7.30 5.21 -6.57
C MET A 101 -8.48 6.07 -7.01
N LYS A 102 -8.88 7.06 -6.18
CA LYS A 102 -9.97 8.02 -6.50
C LYS A 102 -9.66 8.90 -7.70
N ASP A 103 -8.39 9.19 -7.93
CA ASP A 103 -7.93 10.02 -9.04
C ASP A 103 -7.80 9.26 -10.38
N GLY A 104 -8.10 7.95 -10.37
CA GLY A 104 -7.99 7.10 -11.57
C GLY A 104 -6.58 6.68 -11.93
N SER A 105 -5.57 6.98 -11.11
CA SER A 105 -4.21 6.49 -11.32
C SER A 105 -4.15 4.97 -11.21
N ARG A 106 -3.11 4.37 -11.82
CA ARG A 106 -2.94 2.92 -11.89
C ARG A 106 -2.43 2.35 -10.58
N GLY A 107 -3.37 1.80 -9.79
CA GLY A 107 -3.06 1.22 -8.51
C GLY A 107 -4.26 1.16 -7.59
N GLY A 108 -4.02 0.80 -6.35
CA GLY A 108 -5.06 0.71 -5.34
C GLY A 108 -4.56 0.15 -4.03
N GLN A 109 -5.48 0.05 -3.08
CA GLN A 109 -5.25 -0.63 -1.83
C GLN A 109 -5.57 -2.12 -1.98
N TYR A 110 -4.60 -2.97 -1.75
CA TYR A 110 -4.71 -4.42 -1.81
C TYR A 110 -5.83 -4.97 -0.90
N ARG A 111 -6.59 -5.93 -1.42
CA ARG A 111 -7.63 -6.68 -0.69
C ARG A 111 -7.37 -8.17 -0.72
N SER A 112 -7.09 -8.72 -1.87
CA SER A 112 -6.77 -10.13 -2.06
C SER A 112 -5.90 -10.33 -3.30
N ALA A 113 -5.20 -11.46 -3.36
CA ALA A 113 -4.48 -11.87 -4.55
C ALA A 113 -4.66 -13.37 -4.79
N THR A 114 -4.72 -13.73 -6.07
CA THR A 114 -4.69 -15.13 -6.53
C THR A 114 -3.55 -15.28 -7.52
N LEU A 115 -2.70 -16.25 -7.28
CA LEU A 115 -1.56 -16.57 -8.14
C LEU A 115 -1.96 -17.50 -9.27
N GLY A 116 -1.15 -17.55 -10.32
CA GLY A 116 -1.37 -18.46 -11.45
C GLY A 116 -1.32 -19.94 -11.08
N ASP A 117 -0.70 -20.30 -9.96
CA ASP A 117 -0.66 -21.66 -9.40
C ASP A 117 -1.86 -22.01 -8.51
N GLY A 118 -2.80 -21.09 -8.32
CA GLY A 118 -4.02 -21.27 -7.54
C GLY A 118 -3.91 -20.87 -6.06
N ARG A 119 -2.73 -20.54 -5.55
CA ARG A 119 -2.60 -19.98 -4.19
C ARG A 119 -3.31 -18.65 -4.10
N SER A 120 -3.99 -18.42 -2.98
CA SER A 120 -4.68 -17.13 -2.75
C SER A 120 -4.39 -16.60 -1.35
N PHE A 121 -4.33 -15.27 -1.27
CA PHE A 121 -4.11 -14.52 -0.05
C PHE A 121 -5.22 -13.48 0.08
N LYS A 122 -5.87 -13.44 1.22
CA LYS A 122 -7.01 -12.53 1.46
C LYS A 122 -6.78 -11.74 2.72
N GLN A 123 -7.10 -10.47 2.67
CA GLN A 123 -7.19 -9.65 3.87
C GLN A 123 -8.34 -10.19 4.74
N ALA A 124 -8.10 -10.30 6.06
CA ALA A 124 -9.15 -10.69 6.99
C ALA A 124 -10.32 -9.67 6.91
N PRO A 125 -11.59 -10.14 6.99
CA PRO A 125 -12.76 -9.27 6.80
C PRO A 125 -12.83 -8.04 7.70
N ASN A 126 -12.13 -8.07 8.86
CA ASN A 126 -12.11 -7.00 9.86
C ASN A 126 -10.72 -6.39 10.07
N ALA A 127 -9.78 -6.61 9.18
CA ALA A 127 -8.49 -5.95 9.23
C ALA A 127 -8.63 -4.48 8.80
N ASN A 128 -9.33 -3.69 9.63
CA ASN A 128 -9.22 -2.25 9.57
C ASN A 128 -7.84 -1.88 10.14
N PRO A 129 -6.91 -1.37 9.33
CA PRO A 129 -5.58 -1.01 9.81
C PRO A 129 -5.60 0.04 10.92
N ASN A 130 -6.73 0.74 11.11
CA ASN A 130 -6.90 1.72 12.18
C ASN A 130 -7.22 1.09 13.55
N ASN A 131 -7.56 -0.20 13.63
CA ASN A 131 -7.89 -0.85 14.91
C ASN A 131 -6.66 -1.32 15.70
N ASN A 132 -5.46 -1.29 15.16
CA ASN A 132 -4.24 -1.71 15.86
C ASN A 132 -3.48 -0.56 16.57
N ALA A 133 -4.00 0.67 16.53
CA ALA A 133 -3.39 1.81 17.22
C ALA A 133 -3.84 1.96 18.69
N ALA A 134 -4.65 1.04 19.23
CA ALA A 134 -5.23 1.13 20.57
C ALA A 134 -5.03 -0.14 21.42
N ARG A 135 -3.84 -0.77 21.33
CA ARG A 135 -3.42 -1.78 22.31
C ARG A 135 -1.95 -1.65 22.64
#